data_a73d16e76ea2f77856bd944d0acba49f
#
_entry.id   a73d16e76ea2f77856bd944d0acba49f
#
_cell.length_a   1.000
_cell.length_b   1.000
_cell.length_c   1.000
_cell.angle_alpha   90.00
_cell.angle_beta   90.00
_cell.angle_gamma   90.00
#
_symmetry.space_group_name_H-M   'P 1'
#
loop_
_entity.id
_entity.type
_entity.pdbx_description
1 polymer ?
#
loop_
_entity_poly.entity_id
_entity_poly.type
_entity_poly.pdbx_seq_one_letter_code
_entity_poly.pdbx_strand_id
1 'polypeptide(L)'
;MEDVTDGTYAYKSCRTPWRLGMDLLYPSEKDANDTVKTVIHKLNSWIQTETDGEPENIVAGYKLDGTPTQDYDDLCFTAPFLVAAACEDSASSWEQALWDTLADYGTDVYFGDTIRMLCMISVTGNWLVPEIATDSTKGDLDGDGTTTVSDLVLLNRYLLRLESLTTEQGNRADWNDDQQITVVDAMLMRRSLL
;
A
#
# COMPACT_ATOMS: atom_id res chain seq x y z
N MET A 1 3.50 14.36 24.02
CA MET A 1 2.95 14.97 22.80
C MET A 1 4.01 15.87 22.23
N GLU A 2 4.37 15.64 20.96
CA GLU A 2 5.43 16.41 20.27
C GLU A 2 4.85 17.62 19.53
N ASP A 3 3.53 17.58 19.23
CA ASP A 3 2.82 18.61 18.49
C ASP A 3 1.39 18.78 19.06
N VAL A 4 0.81 19.97 18.86
CA VAL A 4 -0.57 20.28 19.30
C VAL A 4 -1.63 19.43 18.59
N THR A 5 -1.30 18.84 17.42
CA THR A 5 -2.18 17.98 16.64
C THR A 5 -2.03 16.49 17.00
N ASP A 6 -1.11 16.13 17.88
CA ASP A 6 -0.94 14.73 18.29
C ASP A 6 -2.18 14.24 19.03
N GLY A 7 -2.66 13.04 18.62
CA GLY A 7 -3.90 12.47 19.15
C GLY A 7 -5.16 13.01 18.48
N THR A 8 -5.05 13.65 17.30
CA THR A 8 -6.18 14.05 16.46
C THR A 8 -6.03 13.45 15.06
N TYR A 9 -7.14 13.37 14.32
CA TYR A 9 -7.12 13.10 12.88
C TYR A 9 -6.85 14.42 12.16
N ALA A 10 -5.60 14.64 11.76
CA ALA A 10 -5.09 15.88 11.18
C ALA A 10 -4.20 15.58 9.96
N TYR A 11 -3.53 16.58 9.39
CA TYR A 11 -2.67 16.43 8.20
C TYR A 11 -1.61 15.32 8.29
N LYS A 12 -1.13 15.00 9.48
CA LYS A 12 -0.20 13.87 9.69
C LYS A 12 -0.86 12.51 9.49
N SER A 13 -2.16 12.41 9.68
CA SER A 13 -2.95 11.16 9.66
C SER A 13 -4.04 11.12 8.59
N CYS A 14 -4.28 12.19 7.82
CA CYS A 14 -5.35 12.28 6.82
C CYS A 14 -5.30 11.13 5.78
N ARG A 15 -4.12 10.60 5.49
CA ARG A 15 -3.92 9.49 4.55
C ARG A 15 -4.18 8.09 5.12
N THR A 16 -4.58 7.99 6.40
CA THR A 16 -4.80 6.68 7.04
C THR A 16 -5.86 5.83 6.32
N PRO A 17 -7.06 6.36 5.95
CA PRO A 17 -8.05 5.57 5.22
C PRO A 17 -7.53 5.06 3.87
N TRP A 18 -6.80 5.89 3.13
CA TRP A 18 -6.17 5.49 1.87
C TRP A 18 -5.15 4.37 2.07
N ARG A 19 -4.21 4.52 3.02
CA ARG A 19 -3.15 3.52 3.23
C ARG A 19 -3.69 2.16 3.67
N LEU A 20 -4.67 2.17 4.58
CA LEU A 20 -5.34 0.94 5.00
C LEU A 20 -6.19 0.34 3.88
N GLY A 21 -6.87 1.19 3.10
CA GLY A 21 -7.64 0.75 1.93
C GLY A 21 -6.76 0.12 0.85
N MET A 22 -5.56 0.66 0.60
CA MET A 22 -4.61 0.07 -0.35
C MET A 22 -4.19 -1.35 0.03
N ASP A 23 -4.05 -1.62 1.34
CA ASP A 23 -3.73 -2.96 1.85
C ASP A 23 -4.86 -3.98 1.56
N LEU A 24 -6.10 -3.51 1.44
CA LEU A 24 -7.26 -4.33 1.09
C LEU A 24 -7.49 -4.44 -0.42
N LEU A 25 -7.31 -3.36 -1.18
CA LEU A 25 -7.51 -3.34 -2.63
C LEU A 25 -6.39 -4.07 -3.37
N TYR A 26 -5.16 -4.02 -2.84
CA TYR A 26 -3.96 -4.57 -3.46
C TYR A 26 -3.15 -5.39 -2.45
N PRO A 27 -3.74 -6.48 -1.93
CA PRO A 27 -3.07 -7.28 -0.90
C PRO A 27 -1.80 -7.91 -1.46
N SER A 28 -0.70 -7.82 -0.71
CA SER A 28 0.57 -8.49 -1.02
C SER A 28 0.53 -9.99 -0.76
N GLU A 29 -0.40 -10.44 0.08
CA GLU A 29 -0.65 -11.85 0.42
C GLU A 29 -2.14 -12.18 0.23
N LYS A 30 -2.46 -13.47 0.05
CA LYS A 30 -3.80 -13.94 -0.32
C LYS A 30 -4.87 -13.73 0.77
N ASP A 31 -4.47 -13.43 2.00
CA ASP A 31 -5.39 -13.28 3.12
C ASP A 31 -5.52 -11.81 3.49
N ALA A 32 -6.65 -11.21 3.11
CA ALA A 32 -7.01 -9.88 3.56
C ALA A 32 -7.11 -9.87 5.09
N ASN A 33 -6.41 -8.91 5.71
CA ASN A 33 -6.38 -8.77 7.16
C ASN A 33 -7.76 -8.31 7.67
N ASP A 34 -8.51 -9.21 8.33
CA ASP A 34 -9.84 -8.94 8.90
C ASP A 34 -9.84 -7.75 9.88
N THR A 35 -8.71 -7.50 10.54
CA THR A 35 -8.55 -6.34 11.41
C THR A 35 -8.59 -5.05 10.60
N VAL A 36 -7.91 -5.00 9.46
CA VAL A 36 -7.91 -3.82 8.57
C VAL A 36 -9.31 -3.60 7.99
N LYS A 37 -10.00 -4.66 7.54
CA LYS A 37 -11.42 -4.57 7.11
C LYS A 37 -12.31 -3.97 8.19
N THR A 38 -12.16 -4.44 9.42
CA THR A 38 -12.95 -3.93 10.56
C THR A 38 -12.67 -2.44 10.81
N VAL A 39 -11.42 -2.01 10.71
CA VAL A 39 -11.05 -0.58 10.88
C VAL A 39 -11.62 0.27 9.77
N ILE A 40 -11.48 -0.16 8.51
CA ILE A 40 -12.02 0.56 7.33
C ILE A 40 -13.54 0.70 7.44
N HIS A 41 -14.24 -0.39 7.76
CA HIS A 41 -15.68 -0.34 7.95
C HIS A 41 -16.12 0.66 9.03
N LYS A 42 -15.42 0.69 10.16
CA LYS A 42 -15.70 1.67 11.24
C LYS A 42 -15.42 3.10 10.80
N LEU A 43 -14.35 3.35 10.06
CA LEU A 43 -14.01 4.67 9.54
C LEU A 43 -15.08 5.17 8.55
N ASN A 44 -15.51 4.30 7.62
CA ASN A 44 -16.56 4.64 6.66
C ASN A 44 -17.90 4.92 7.34
N SER A 45 -18.34 4.04 8.25
CA SER A 45 -19.60 4.20 8.97
C SER A 45 -19.61 5.47 9.83
N TRP A 46 -18.48 5.77 10.48
CA TRP A 46 -18.34 6.98 11.27
C TRP A 46 -18.44 8.24 10.41
N ILE A 47 -17.64 8.36 9.33
CA ILE A 47 -17.59 9.59 8.54
C ILE A 47 -18.94 9.83 7.82
N GLN A 48 -19.59 8.76 7.33
CA GLN A 48 -20.94 8.87 6.75
C GLN A 48 -21.96 9.42 7.76
N THR A 49 -21.89 8.98 9.01
CA THR A 49 -22.77 9.48 10.08
C THR A 49 -22.46 10.92 10.44
N GLU A 50 -21.16 11.26 10.56
CA GLU A 50 -20.70 12.60 10.94
C GLU A 50 -21.06 13.66 9.90
N THR A 51 -21.14 13.27 8.63
CA THR A 51 -21.38 14.15 7.49
C THR A 51 -22.81 14.08 6.95
N ASP A 52 -23.72 13.34 7.60
CA ASP A 52 -25.06 13.05 7.11
C ASP A 52 -25.07 12.40 5.69
N GLY A 53 -24.00 11.70 5.33
CA GLY A 53 -23.83 11.07 4.03
C GLY A 53 -23.42 12.02 2.91
N GLU A 54 -23.04 13.25 3.22
CA GLU A 54 -22.61 14.27 2.26
C GLU A 54 -21.09 14.46 2.33
N PRO A 55 -20.32 14.05 1.31
CA PRO A 55 -18.86 14.17 1.30
C PRO A 55 -18.35 15.61 1.43
N GLU A 56 -19.13 16.58 1.01
CA GLU A 56 -18.83 18.00 1.07
C GLU A 56 -18.74 18.52 2.52
N ASN A 57 -19.32 17.78 3.48
CA ASN A 57 -19.25 18.10 4.91
C ASN A 57 -18.00 17.55 5.60
N ILE A 58 -17.11 16.87 4.87
CA ILE A 58 -15.82 16.40 5.44
C ILE A 58 -14.89 17.60 5.63
N VAL A 59 -14.49 17.84 6.87
CA VAL A 59 -13.60 18.96 7.22
C VAL A 59 -12.15 18.52 7.44
N ALA A 60 -11.25 19.51 7.47
CA ALA A 60 -9.80 19.31 7.58
C ALA A 60 -9.34 19.00 9.02
N GLY A 61 -9.97 18.00 9.64
CA GLY A 61 -9.53 17.43 10.92
C GLY A 61 -10.62 17.20 11.93
N TYR A 62 -10.39 16.17 12.75
CA TYR A 62 -11.30 15.72 13.80
C TYR A 62 -10.52 15.29 15.04
N LYS A 63 -11.14 15.46 16.21
CA LYS A 63 -10.72 14.78 17.42
C LYS A 63 -11.08 13.31 17.37
N LEU A 64 -10.53 12.49 18.25
CA LEU A 64 -10.86 11.06 18.32
C LEU A 64 -12.30 10.77 18.77
N ASP A 65 -13.00 11.75 19.32
CA ASP A 65 -14.43 11.67 19.66
C ASP A 65 -15.35 12.08 18.48
N GLY A 66 -14.78 12.41 17.31
CA GLY A 66 -15.50 12.85 16.12
C GLY A 66 -15.67 14.36 16.03
N THR A 67 -15.38 15.14 17.07
CA THR A 67 -15.56 16.60 17.03
C THR A 67 -14.66 17.23 15.96
N PRO A 68 -15.20 18.02 15.01
CA PRO A 68 -14.40 18.78 14.05
C PRO A 68 -13.40 19.71 14.73
N THR A 69 -12.21 19.81 14.19
CA THR A 69 -11.15 20.73 14.65
C THR A 69 -10.99 21.94 13.75
N GLN A 70 -11.57 21.87 12.55
CA GLN A 70 -11.58 22.93 11.54
C GLN A 70 -12.99 23.09 10.98
N ASP A 71 -13.25 24.20 10.32
CA ASP A 71 -14.52 24.56 9.68
C ASP A 71 -14.43 24.68 8.15
N TYR A 72 -13.34 24.18 7.57
CA TYR A 72 -13.08 24.16 6.14
C TYR A 72 -12.76 22.73 5.67
N ASP A 73 -13.05 22.45 4.40
CA ASP A 73 -12.71 21.22 3.72
C ASP A 73 -11.28 21.26 3.15
N ASP A 74 -10.70 20.08 2.92
CA ASP A 74 -9.46 19.91 2.17
C ASP A 74 -9.48 18.51 1.54
N LEU A 75 -9.18 18.44 0.24
CA LEU A 75 -9.24 17.20 -0.55
C LEU A 75 -8.38 16.07 0.03
N CYS A 76 -7.30 16.40 0.74
CA CYS A 76 -6.48 15.39 1.39
C CYS A 76 -7.17 14.67 2.57
N PHE A 77 -8.31 15.19 3.06
CA PHE A 77 -9.17 14.53 4.03
C PHE A 77 -10.31 13.77 3.36
N THR A 78 -10.89 14.30 2.29
CA THR A 78 -12.02 13.69 1.58
C THR A 78 -11.58 12.51 0.72
N ALA A 79 -10.54 12.68 -0.11
CA ALA A 79 -10.10 11.67 -1.07
C ALA A 79 -9.69 10.31 -0.45
N PRO A 80 -9.04 10.22 0.72
CA PRO A 80 -8.75 8.95 1.37
C PRO A 80 -9.99 8.11 1.70
N PHE A 81 -11.14 8.73 1.96
CA PHE A 81 -12.38 8.00 2.22
C PHE A 81 -12.97 7.36 0.97
N LEU A 82 -12.69 7.87 -0.24
CA LEU A 82 -13.04 7.17 -1.47
C LEU A 82 -12.39 5.79 -1.53
N VAL A 83 -11.12 5.69 -1.18
CA VAL A 83 -10.39 4.40 -1.18
C VAL A 83 -10.94 3.48 -0.07
N ALA A 84 -11.27 4.03 1.09
CA ALA A 84 -11.90 3.26 2.15
C ALA A 84 -13.29 2.76 1.73
N ALA A 85 -14.10 3.58 1.03
CA ALA A 85 -15.43 3.20 0.54
C ALA A 85 -15.33 2.08 -0.51
N ALA A 86 -14.36 2.13 -1.41
CA ALA A 86 -14.12 1.11 -2.43
C ALA A 86 -13.72 -0.26 -1.86
N CYS A 87 -13.37 -0.34 -0.57
CA CYS A 87 -13.06 -1.60 0.11
C CYS A 87 -14.29 -2.30 0.69
N GLU A 88 -15.47 -1.68 0.63
CA GLU A 88 -16.72 -2.31 1.09
C GLU A 88 -17.26 -3.29 0.04
N ASP A 89 -17.93 -4.36 0.49
CA ASP A 89 -18.39 -5.46 -0.38
C ASP A 89 -19.49 -5.08 -1.40
N SER A 90 -20.01 -3.87 -1.34
CA SER A 90 -21.02 -3.35 -2.28
C SER A 90 -20.68 -1.94 -2.72
N ALA A 91 -20.70 -1.72 -4.04
CA ALA A 91 -20.66 -0.36 -4.60
C ALA A 91 -21.76 0.46 -3.92
N SER A 92 -21.36 1.34 -3.03
CA SER A 92 -22.28 2.08 -2.19
C SER A 92 -22.59 3.43 -2.82
N SER A 93 -23.79 3.98 -2.55
CA SER A 93 -24.10 5.35 -2.91
C SER A 93 -23.10 6.35 -2.32
N TRP A 94 -22.47 5.99 -1.22
CA TRP A 94 -21.39 6.75 -0.57
C TRP A 94 -20.11 6.81 -1.42
N GLU A 95 -19.67 5.68 -1.97
CA GLU A 95 -18.53 5.63 -2.89
C GLU A 95 -18.79 6.51 -4.12
N GLN A 96 -19.98 6.41 -4.70
CA GLN A 96 -20.34 7.24 -5.84
C GLN A 96 -20.39 8.72 -5.48
N ALA A 97 -20.97 9.09 -4.34
CA ALA A 97 -21.00 10.49 -3.88
C ALA A 97 -19.58 11.05 -3.67
N LEU A 98 -18.69 10.28 -3.05
CA LEU A 98 -17.28 10.67 -2.89
C LEU A 98 -16.60 10.85 -4.25
N TRP A 99 -16.83 9.93 -5.19
CA TRP A 99 -16.27 10.03 -6.53
C TRP A 99 -16.74 11.30 -7.24
N ASP A 100 -18.05 11.55 -7.24
CA ASP A 100 -18.65 12.70 -7.92
C ASP A 100 -18.14 14.01 -7.31
N THR A 101 -18.13 14.12 -5.98
CA THR A 101 -17.58 15.28 -5.27
C THR A 101 -16.12 15.54 -5.66
N LEU A 102 -15.28 14.50 -5.68
CA LEU A 102 -13.86 14.62 -6.02
C LEU A 102 -13.64 14.92 -7.51
N ALA A 103 -14.48 14.39 -8.41
CA ALA A 103 -14.37 14.61 -9.83
C ALA A 103 -14.78 16.04 -10.23
N ASP A 104 -15.83 16.55 -9.60
CA ASP A 104 -16.38 17.89 -9.89
C ASP A 104 -15.64 19.02 -9.14
N TYR A 105 -14.82 18.70 -8.15
CA TYR A 105 -14.06 19.70 -7.40
C TYR A 105 -13.07 20.43 -8.31
N GLY A 106 -13.02 21.76 -8.18
CA GLY A 106 -12.05 22.59 -8.90
C GLY A 106 -10.59 22.25 -8.56
N THR A 107 -9.67 23.10 -8.95
CA THR A 107 -8.27 22.99 -8.54
C THR A 107 -8.08 23.46 -7.10
N ASP A 108 -7.34 22.68 -6.34
CA ASP A 108 -6.95 22.97 -4.96
C ASP A 108 -5.45 23.26 -4.88
N VAL A 109 -4.89 23.28 -3.70
CA VAL A 109 -3.44 23.33 -3.50
C VAL A 109 -2.80 22.03 -3.95
N TYR A 110 -1.56 22.09 -4.42
CA TYR A 110 -0.79 20.95 -4.95
C TYR A 110 -0.90 19.68 -4.09
N PHE A 111 -0.89 19.83 -2.76
CA PHE A 111 -0.95 18.69 -1.83
C PHE A 111 -2.32 17.98 -1.89
N GLY A 112 -3.43 18.75 -1.80
CA GLY A 112 -4.79 18.20 -1.90
C GLY A 112 -5.04 17.54 -3.26
N ASP A 113 -4.70 18.21 -4.36
CA ASP A 113 -4.85 17.68 -5.72
C ASP A 113 -4.02 16.41 -5.96
N THR A 114 -2.80 16.35 -5.42
CA THR A 114 -1.96 15.14 -5.53
C THR A 114 -2.60 13.95 -4.81
N ILE A 115 -3.08 14.14 -3.58
CA ILE A 115 -3.73 13.07 -2.81
C ILE A 115 -5.03 12.63 -3.52
N ARG A 116 -5.85 13.59 -3.98
CA ARG A 116 -7.06 13.32 -4.77
C ARG A 116 -6.76 12.41 -5.97
N MET A 117 -5.81 12.82 -6.82
CA MET A 117 -5.44 12.07 -8.02
C MET A 117 -4.98 10.65 -7.67
N LEU A 118 -4.12 10.49 -6.67
CA LEU A 118 -3.61 9.18 -6.27
C LEU A 118 -4.72 8.28 -5.71
N CYS A 119 -5.64 8.81 -4.90
CA CYS A 119 -6.79 8.06 -4.40
C CYS A 119 -7.73 7.64 -5.53
N MET A 120 -8.04 8.54 -6.47
CA MET A 120 -8.89 8.21 -7.63
C MET A 120 -8.25 7.15 -8.53
N ILE A 121 -6.92 7.22 -8.79
CA ILE A 121 -6.21 6.17 -9.53
C ILE A 121 -6.30 4.83 -8.78
N SER A 122 -6.18 4.84 -7.45
CA SER A 122 -6.21 3.62 -6.64
C SER A 122 -7.52 2.84 -6.80
N VAL A 123 -8.66 3.50 -6.93
CA VAL A 123 -9.97 2.83 -7.02
C VAL A 123 -10.38 2.43 -8.45
N THR A 124 -9.70 2.96 -9.46
CA THR A 124 -10.02 2.64 -10.87
C THR A 124 -9.35 1.36 -11.38
N GLY A 125 -8.57 0.67 -10.56
CA GLY A 125 -7.77 -0.49 -11.00
C GLY A 125 -6.56 -0.12 -11.85
N ASN A 126 -6.24 1.17 -11.99
CA ASN A 126 -5.08 1.65 -12.74
C ASN A 126 -3.81 1.78 -11.88
N TRP A 127 -3.88 1.38 -10.63
CA TRP A 127 -2.72 1.32 -9.77
C TRP A 127 -1.86 0.13 -10.17
N LEU A 128 -0.71 0.39 -10.78
CA LEU A 128 0.24 -0.66 -11.15
C LEU A 128 0.93 -1.18 -9.89
N VAL A 129 0.55 -2.38 -9.47
CA VAL A 129 1.38 -3.18 -8.57
C VAL A 129 2.43 -3.84 -9.46
N PRO A 130 3.73 -3.57 -9.28
CA PRO A 130 4.76 -4.31 -10.02
C PRO A 130 4.56 -5.80 -9.73
N GLU A 131 4.23 -6.58 -10.76
CA GLU A 131 4.39 -8.02 -10.66
C GLU A 131 5.88 -8.26 -10.42
N ILE A 132 6.21 -8.69 -9.23
CA ILE A 132 7.48 -9.37 -9.03
C ILE A 132 7.30 -10.62 -9.87
N ALA A 133 7.84 -10.59 -11.10
CA ALA A 133 8.00 -11.80 -11.87
C ALA A 133 8.83 -12.73 -10.97
N THR A 134 8.18 -13.62 -10.28
CA THR A 134 8.84 -14.76 -9.69
C THR A 134 9.25 -15.60 -10.88
N ASP A 135 10.39 -15.29 -11.47
CA ASP A 135 11.07 -16.25 -12.32
C ASP A 135 11.20 -17.50 -11.43
N SER A 136 10.43 -18.53 -11.79
CA SER A 136 10.41 -19.79 -11.02
C SER A 136 11.80 -20.44 -10.93
N THR A 137 12.75 -19.89 -11.64
CA THR A 137 14.16 -20.31 -11.64
C THR A 137 15.05 -19.37 -10.85
N LYS A 138 14.55 -18.20 -10.40
CA LYS A 138 15.37 -17.26 -9.63
C LYS A 138 15.73 -17.88 -8.28
N GLY A 139 16.99 -17.91 -7.98
CA GLY A 139 17.51 -18.54 -6.77
C GLY A 139 17.66 -20.07 -6.81
N ASP A 140 17.18 -20.74 -7.86
CA ASP A 140 17.38 -22.18 -8.07
C ASP A 140 18.75 -22.41 -8.73
N LEU A 141 19.78 -22.53 -7.90
CA LEU A 141 21.16 -22.67 -8.36
C LEU A 141 21.53 -24.13 -8.66
N ASP A 142 20.88 -25.09 -8.02
CA ASP A 142 21.14 -26.52 -8.26
C ASP A 142 20.27 -27.10 -9.39
N GLY A 143 19.25 -26.35 -9.83
CA GLY A 143 18.42 -26.72 -10.99
C GLY A 143 17.33 -27.75 -10.67
N ASP A 144 16.95 -27.90 -9.42
CA ASP A 144 15.91 -28.84 -8.99
C ASP A 144 14.47 -28.29 -9.17
N GLY A 145 14.34 -27.04 -9.60
CA GLY A 145 13.07 -26.34 -9.85
C GLY A 145 12.50 -25.62 -8.62
N THR A 146 13.23 -25.59 -7.52
CA THR A 146 12.82 -24.94 -6.27
C THR A 146 13.95 -24.16 -5.62
N THR A 147 13.65 -22.98 -5.07
CA THR A 147 14.63 -22.22 -4.33
C THR A 147 14.63 -22.66 -2.87
N THR A 148 15.75 -23.22 -2.40
CA THR A 148 15.87 -23.81 -1.07
C THR A 148 17.14 -23.36 -0.35
N VAL A 149 17.35 -23.89 0.88
CA VAL A 149 18.59 -23.67 1.63
C VAL A 149 19.81 -24.25 0.90
N SER A 150 19.63 -25.31 0.08
CA SER A 150 20.72 -25.90 -0.73
C SER A 150 21.32 -24.88 -1.69
N ASP A 151 20.47 -24.10 -2.34
CA ASP A 151 20.88 -23.04 -3.28
C ASP A 151 21.58 -21.90 -2.56
N LEU A 152 21.08 -21.52 -1.38
CA LEU A 152 21.74 -20.52 -0.54
C LEU A 152 23.15 -21.00 -0.10
N VAL A 153 23.33 -22.29 0.14
CA VAL A 153 24.64 -22.87 0.43
C VAL A 153 25.55 -22.76 -0.80
N LEU A 154 25.05 -23.06 -2.01
CA LEU A 154 25.81 -22.90 -3.26
C LEU A 154 26.24 -21.44 -3.47
N LEU A 155 25.31 -20.50 -3.28
CA LEU A 155 25.61 -19.06 -3.38
C LEU A 155 26.70 -18.64 -2.37
N ASN A 156 26.59 -19.07 -1.12
CA ASN A 156 27.59 -18.76 -0.11
C ASN A 156 28.97 -19.37 -0.44
N ARG A 157 29.02 -20.60 -0.99
CA ARG A 157 30.26 -21.22 -1.44
C ARG A 157 30.94 -20.44 -2.57
N TYR A 158 30.12 -19.93 -3.52
CA TYR A 158 30.62 -19.03 -4.57
C TYR A 158 31.21 -17.73 -3.98
N LEU A 159 30.48 -17.07 -3.07
CA LEU A 159 30.95 -15.84 -2.42
C LEU A 159 32.26 -16.05 -1.61
N LEU A 160 32.43 -17.22 -1.05
CA LEU A 160 33.66 -17.64 -0.37
C LEU A 160 34.77 -18.12 -1.33
N ARG A 161 34.54 -18.09 -2.65
CA ARG A 161 35.46 -18.58 -3.69
C ARG A 161 35.82 -20.06 -3.57
N LEU A 162 34.92 -20.84 -3.01
CA LEU A 162 35.05 -22.29 -2.89
C LEU A 162 34.47 -23.04 -4.08
N GLU A 163 33.65 -22.33 -4.88
CA GLU A 163 32.94 -22.86 -6.06
C GLU A 163 32.82 -21.79 -7.15
N SER A 164 32.58 -22.19 -8.39
CA SER A 164 32.30 -21.29 -9.49
C SER A 164 30.85 -21.53 -9.96
N LEU A 165 30.15 -20.47 -10.33
CA LEU A 165 28.83 -20.57 -10.94
C LEU A 165 28.95 -20.51 -12.46
N THR A 166 28.09 -21.23 -13.17
CA THR A 166 27.88 -21.03 -14.60
C THR A 166 27.21 -19.70 -14.85
N THR A 167 27.20 -19.20 -16.08
CA THR A 167 26.50 -17.94 -16.43
C THR A 167 25.02 -18.00 -16.08
N GLU A 168 24.39 -19.15 -16.30
CA GLU A 168 22.97 -19.35 -15.98
C GLU A 168 22.71 -19.31 -14.48
N GLN A 169 23.52 -20.03 -13.71
CA GLN A 169 23.46 -19.98 -12.24
C GLN A 169 23.74 -18.57 -11.71
N GLY A 170 24.67 -17.84 -12.33
CA GLY A 170 24.96 -16.46 -11.99
C GLY A 170 23.76 -15.55 -12.19
N ASN A 171 23.04 -15.68 -13.30
CA ASN A 171 21.82 -14.91 -13.54
C ASN A 171 20.71 -15.24 -12.51
N ARG A 172 20.59 -16.51 -12.10
CA ARG A 172 19.64 -16.94 -11.07
C ARG A 172 20.05 -16.48 -9.66
N ALA A 173 21.35 -16.30 -9.40
CA ALA A 173 21.91 -15.87 -8.12
C ALA A 173 21.80 -14.36 -7.89
N ASP A 174 21.75 -13.56 -8.93
CA ASP A 174 21.56 -12.10 -8.87
C ASP A 174 20.14 -11.77 -8.44
N TRP A 175 19.92 -11.70 -7.14
CA TRP A 175 18.56 -11.56 -6.56
C TRP A 175 17.95 -10.17 -6.75
N ASN A 176 18.79 -9.13 -6.80
CA ASN A 176 18.37 -7.74 -6.94
C ASN A 176 18.50 -7.20 -8.38
N ASP A 177 18.93 -8.03 -9.33
CA ASP A 177 19.12 -7.69 -10.74
C ASP A 177 20.11 -6.52 -10.99
N ASP A 178 21.10 -6.35 -10.10
CA ASP A 178 22.13 -5.32 -10.25
C ASP A 178 23.35 -5.75 -11.09
N GLN A 179 23.31 -6.97 -11.65
CA GLN A 179 24.35 -7.62 -12.44
C GLN A 179 25.63 -7.91 -11.64
N GLN A 180 25.54 -7.94 -10.33
CA GLN A 180 26.63 -8.30 -9.44
C GLN A 180 26.15 -9.34 -8.43
N ILE A 181 26.93 -10.40 -8.24
CA ILE A 181 26.62 -11.42 -7.23
C ILE A 181 27.39 -11.08 -5.97
N THR A 182 26.68 -10.65 -4.94
CA THR A 182 27.23 -10.16 -3.70
C THR A 182 26.58 -10.79 -2.46
N VAL A 183 27.04 -10.43 -1.29
CA VAL A 183 26.40 -10.82 -0.02
C VAL A 183 24.97 -10.29 0.10
N VAL A 184 24.62 -9.24 -0.65
CA VAL A 184 23.24 -8.69 -0.66
C VAL A 184 22.27 -9.71 -1.24
N ASP A 185 22.65 -10.39 -2.33
CA ASP A 185 21.83 -11.44 -2.95
C ASP A 185 21.59 -12.61 -2.01
N ALA A 186 22.66 -13.05 -1.31
CA ALA A 186 22.51 -14.09 -0.31
C ALA A 186 21.60 -13.68 0.87
N MET A 187 21.62 -12.41 1.27
CA MET A 187 20.72 -11.89 2.30
C MET A 187 19.27 -11.83 1.81
N LEU A 188 19.04 -11.38 0.58
CA LEU A 188 17.70 -11.32 -0.02
C LEU A 188 17.13 -12.72 -0.23
N MET A 189 17.92 -13.64 -0.80
CA MET A 189 17.55 -15.03 -0.96
C MET A 189 17.23 -15.70 0.38
N ARG A 190 18.07 -15.51 1.41
CA ARG A 190 17.79 -16.02 2.75
C ARG A 190 16.46 -15.49 3.31
N ARG A 191 16.15 -14.22 3.05
CA ARG A 191 14.90 -13.61 3.53
C ARG A 191 13.67 -14.23 2.86
N SER A 192 13.76 -14.65 1.60
CA SER A 192 12.67 -15.31 0.89
C SER A 192 12.40 -16.75 1.35
N LEU A 193 13.35 -17.35 2.07
CA LEU A 193 13.24 -18.72 2.60
C LEU A 193 12.69 -18.76 4.04
N LEU A 194 12.40 -17.62 4.65
CA LEU A 194 11.85 -17.50 6.01
C LEU A 194 10.36 -17.26 6.00
#